data_07ea83b167a83fd62150c1509c33d043
#
_entry.id   07ea83b167a83fd62150c1509c33d043
#
_cell.length_a   1.000
_cell.length_b   1.000
_cell.length_c   1.000
_cell.angle_alpha   90.00
_cell.angle_beta   90.00
_cell.angle_gamma   90.00
#
_symmetry.space_group_name_H-M   'P 1'
#
loop_
_entity.id
_entity.type
_entity.pdbx_description
1 polymer ?
#
loop_
_entity_poly.entity_id
_entity_poly.type
_entity_poly.pdbx_seq_one_letter_code
_entity_poly.pdbx_strand_id
1 'polypeptide(L)'
;MAKFREECGVFGIFDAEEASVLTTLGLHSLQHRGQEGAGIVSYDGKKFYNIRKEGLVGDNFNDNEVLSNLPGRHAIGHVRYSTTGESKAENLQPLFANLSLGGFACAHNGNLTNTASLKKELVSKGAIFQTTSDTELILQLVARSRQKKLINKLIDALNKIKGAYSLVILTNKKLIGVKDPLGIRPLVLGSLNESYVLASETCALDIIGAKFIRDIENGEIISIERNHIQSFKPFKKYNERPCIFERIYFASPDSIIDGKTVYTYRKKLGEQLALENKIDADVVVPIPDSGVSAAIGFAQKSNISFELGIIRSHYVGRTFIEPT
;
A
#
# COMPACT_ATOMS: atom_id res chain seq x y z
N MET A 1 22.05 1.59 -13.40
CA MET A 1 20.66 2.06 -13.48
C MET A 1 19.94 1.57 -12.22
N ALA A 2 19.41 2.46 -11.40
CA ALA A 2 18.58 2.05 -10.27
C ALA A 2 17.33 1.36 -10.81
N LYS A 3 17.12 0.10 -10.48
CA LYS A 3 15.87 -0.61 -10.82
C LYS A 3 14.76 0.06 -10.02
N PHE A 4 13.78 0.65 -10.67
CA PHE A 4 12.51 1.02 -10.04
C PHE A 4 11.83 -0.27 -9.60
N ARG A 5 11.76 -0.49 -8.29
CA ARG A 5 11.13 -1.65 -7.66
C ARG A 5 10.32 -1.14 -6.49
N GLU A 6 9.07 -0.79 -6.72
CA GLU A 6 8.24 -0.29 -5.62
C GLU A 6 6.79 -0.69 -5.82
N GLU A 7 6.45 -1.81 -5.21
CA GLU A 7 5.07 -2.29 -5.16
C GLU A 7 4.85 -2.86 -3.78
N CYS A 8 4.26 -2.11 -2.88
CA CYS A 8 3.76 -2.62 -1.61
C CYS A 8 2.27 -2.31 -1.53
N GLY A 9 1.54 -3.05 -0.70
CA GLY A 9 0.14 -2.77 -0.38
C GLY A 9 -0.02 -2.53 1.11
N VAL A 10 -0.80 -1.52 1.48
CA VAL A 10 -1.16 -1.21 2.86
C VAL A 10 -2.67 -1.27 3.04
N PHE A 11 -3.10 -1.74 4.19
CA PHE A 11 -4.48 -1.82 4.60
C PHE A 11 -4.61 -1.48 6.07
N GLY A 12 -5.74 -0.90 6.49
CA GLY A 12 -6.04 -0.67 7.89
C GLY A 12 -7.52 -0.47 8.11
N ILE A 13 -8.02 -1.04 9.22
CA ILE A 13 -9.42 -0.91 9.63
C ILE A 13 -9.51 -0.55 11.11
N PHE A 14 -10.47 0.30 11.45
CA PHE A 14 -10.64 0.82 12.79
C PHE A 14 -12.06 0.62 13.27
N ASP A 15 -12.19 -0.02 14.45
CA ASP A 15 -13.43 -0.31 15.16
C ASP A 15 -14.38 -1.25 14.40
N ALA A 16 -13.84 -2.33 13.84
CA ALA A 16 -14.59 -3.38 13.17
C ALA A 16 -14.56 -4.70 13.94
N GLU A 17 -15.63 -5.46 13.88
CA GLU A 17 -15.59 -6.86 14.27
C GLU A 17 -14.70 -7.63 13.31
N GLU A 18 -13.98 -8.63 13.80
CA GLU A 18 -13.06 -9.45 13.00
C GLU A 18 -12.02 -8.64 12.19
N ALA A 19 -11.50 -7.54 12.79
CA ALA A 19 -10.60 -6.62 12.10
C ALA A 19 -9.42 -7.32 11.41
N SER A 20 -8.86 -8.37 12.00
CA SER A 20 -7.76 -9.15 11.43
C SER A 20 -8.18 -9.98 10.22
N VAL A 21 -9.40 -10.55 10.24
CA VAL A 21 -9.97 -11.28 9.09
C VAL A 21 -10.19 -10.32 7.91
N LEU A 22 -10.82 -9.17 8.17
CA LEU A 22 -11.05 -8.13 7.17
C LEU A 22 -9.73 -7.58 6.62
N THR A 23 -8.72 -7.43 7.47
CA THR A 23 -7.37 -7.03 7.04
C THR A 23 -6.73 -8.10 6.15
N THR A 24 -6.88 -9.37 6.49
CA THR A 24 -6.39 -10.48 5.66
C THR A 24 -7.03 -10.48 4.28
N LEU A 25 -8.35 -10.32 4.19
CA LEU A 25 -9.06 -10.22 2.90
C LEU A 25 -8.59 -9.01 2.09
N GLY A 26 -8.46 -7.84 2.72
CA GLY A 26 -7.94 -6.64 2.07
C GLY A 26 -6.52 -6.83 1.54
N LEU A 27 -5.62 -7.45 2.32
CA LEU A 27 -4.26 -7.77 1.90
C LEU A 27 -4.24 -8.83 0.78
N HIS A 28 -5.14 -9.81 0.82
CA HIS A 28 -5.26 -10.82 -0.24
C HIS A 28 -5.63 -10.15 -1.58
N SER A 29 -6.57 -9.21 -1.57
CA SER A 29 -6.89 -8.41 -2.76
C SER A 29 -5.72 -7.55 -3.25
N LEU A 30 -4.81 -7.14 -2.35
CA LEU A 30 -3.59 -6.39 -2.66
C LEU A 30 -2.37 -7.28 -2.97
N GLN A 31 -2.51 -8.61 -3.03
CA GLN A 31 -1.40 -9.55 -3.23
C GLN A 31 -0.60 -9.29 -4.51
N HIS A 32 -1.25 -8.75 -5.54
CA HIS A 32 -0.61 -8.36 -6.79
C HIS A 32 0.43 -7.23 -6.62
N ARG A 33 0.47 -6.56 -5.47
CA ARG A 33 1.43 -5.52 -5.12
C ARG A 33 2.69 -6.05 -4.43
N GLY A 34 2.64 -7.24 -3.83
CA GLY A 34 3.80 -7.84 -3.17
C GLY A 34 3.57 -9.29 -2.79
N GLN A 35 4.56 -10.15 -3.05
CA GLN A 35 4.47 -11.61 -2.84
C GLN A 35 5.57 -12.14 -1.90
N GLU A 36 6.50 -11.31 -1.46
CA GLU A 36 7.65 -11.72 -0.63
C GLU A 36 7.28 -11.99 0.82
N GLY A 37 6.26 -11.32 1.31
CA GLY A 37 5.79 -11.52 2.67
C GLY A 37 4.65 -10.59 3.03
N ALA A 38 3.97 -10.94 4.11
CA ALA A 38 2.85 -10.19 4.64
C ALA A 38 2.92 -10.08 6.16
N GLY A 39 2.27 -9.07 6.70
CA GLY A 39 2.15 -8.92 8.14
C GLY A 39 0.89 -8.17 8.53
N ILE A 40 0.42 -8.48 9.74
CA ILE A 40 -0.73 -7.85 10.37
C ILE A 40 -0.36 -7.48 11.80
N VAL A 41 -0.74 -6.27 12.19
CA VAL A 41 -0.73 -5.83 13.59
C VAL A 41 -2.15 -5.50 13.98
N SER A 42 -2.64 -6.13 15.06
CA SER A 42 -3.94 -5.86 15.65
C SER A 42 -3.84 -5.25 17.05
N TYR A 43 -4.92 -4.63 17.51
CA TYR A 43 -5.05 -4.06 18.86
C TYR A 43 -6.41 -4.39 19.47
N ASP A 44 -6.40 -5.03 20.66
CA ASP A 44 -7.60 -5.51 21.34
C ASP A 44 -8.18 -4.51 22.37
N GLY A 45 -7.64 -3.31 22.42
CA GLY A 45 -7.96 -2.30 23.43
C GLY A 45 -7.02 -2.30 24.64
N LYS A 46 -6.16 -3.32 24.78
CA LYS A 46 -5.19 -3.46 25.87
C LYS A 46 -3.76 -3.59 25.36
N LYS A 47 -3.50 -4.48 24.41
CA LYS A 47 -2.17 -4.72 23.85
C LYS A 47 -2.21 -4.92 22.34
N PHE A 48 -1.05 -4.77 21.73
CA PHE A 48 -0.82 -5.04 20.31
C PHE A 48 -0.34 -6.47 20.11
N TYR A 49 -0.82 -7.06 19.02
CA TYR A 49 -0.41 -8.38 18.54
C TYR A 49 0.19 -8.19 17.14
N ASN A 50 1.22 -8.94 16.82
CA ASN A 50 1.96 -8.78 15.57
C ASN A 50 2.36 -10.13 15.01
N ILE A 51 1.93 -10.43 13.79
CA ILE A 51 2.36 -11.60 13.02
C ILE A 51 2.87 -11.11 11.67
N ARG A 52 4.10 -11.52 11.33
CA ARG A 52 4.75 -11.22 10.05
C ARG A 52 5.38 -12.50 9.53
N LYS A 53 5.11 -12.87 8.29
CA LYS A 53 5.59 -14.11 7.67
C LYS A 53 5.98 -13.85 6.22
N GLU A 54 7.01 -14.54 5.76
CA GLU A 54 7.38 -14.58 4.35
C GLU A 54 6.36 -15.38 3.55
N GLY A 55 6.21 -15.06 2.26
CA GLY A 55 5.26 -15.71 1.35
C GLY A 55 3.91 -15.01 1.25
N LEU A 56 2.95 -15.68 0.63
CA LEU A 56 1.66 -15.12 0.28
C LEU A 56 0.72 -14.97 1.50
N VAL A 57 -0.22 -14.05 1.39
CA VAL A 57 -1.25 -13.82 2.41
C VAL A 57 -2.08 -15.08 2.63
N GLY A 58 -2.52 -15.74 1.53
CA GLY A 58 -3.34 -16.93 1.58
C GLY A 58 -2.66 -18.11 2.27
N ASP A 59 -1.34 -18.25 2.16
CA ASP A 59 -0.59 -19.34 2.79
C ASP A 59 -0.38 -19.10 4.30
N ASN A 60 -0.30 -17.84 4.69
CA ASN A 60 0.12 -17.45 6.04
C ASN A 60 -1.01 -17.07 6.99
N PHE A 61 -2.18 -16.67 6.46
CA PHE A 61 -3.30 -16.13 7.23
C PHE A 61 -4.64 -16.79 6.89
N ASN A 62 -4.63 -18.01 6.31
CA ASN A 62 -5.83 -18.80 6.02
C ASN A 62 -6.29 -19.67 7.19
N ASP A 63 -5.49 -19.79 8.26
CA ASP A 63 -5.77 -20.60 9.41
C ASP A 63 -6.43 -19.78 10.52
N ASN A 64 -7.56 -20.30 11.02
CA ASN A 64 -8.27 -19.70 12.14
C ASN A 64 -7.40 -19.63 13.41
N GLU A 65 -6.46 -20.55 13.62
CA GLU A 65 -5.53 -20.51 14.72
C GLU A 65 -4.60 -19.30 14.63
N VAL A 66 -4.09 -18.99 13.44
CA VAL A 66 -3.24 -17.80 13.21
C VAL A 66 -4.03 -16.52 13.45
N LEU A 67 -5.27 -16.44 12.94
CA LEU A 67 -6.12 -15.27 13.10
C LEU A 67 -6.59 -15.06 14.55
N SER A 68 -6.81 -16.15 15.31
CA SER A 68 -7.14 -16.05 16.73
C SER A 68 -6.03 -15.43 17.59
N ASN A 69 -4.78 -15.47 17.11
CA ASN A 69 -3.64 -14.80 17.73
C ASN A 69 -3.52 -13.30 17.36
N LEU A 70 -4.47 -12.78 16.58
CA LEU A 70 -4.59 -11.36 16.21
C LEU A 70 -5.94 -10.79 16.63
N PRO A 71 -6.30 -10.85 17.92
CA PRO A 71 -7.61 -10.38 18.38
C PRO A 71 -7.73 -8.86 18.31
N GLY A 72 -8.98 -8.38 18.39
CA GLY A 72 -9.28 -6.96 18.53
C GLY A 72 -10.11 -6.39 17.39
N ARG A 73 -10.48 -5.12 17.57
CA ARG A 73 -11.35 -4.39 16.64
C ARG A 73 -10.58 -3.43 15.73
N HIS A 74 -9.26 -3.37 15.85
CA HIS A 74 -8.39 -2.48 15.06
C HIS A 74 -7.23 -3.30 14.50
N ALA A 75 -6.99 -3.18 13.21
CA ALA A 75 -5.85 -3.86 12.59
C ALA A 75 -5.28 -3.04 11.43
N ILE A 76 -3.97 -3.18 11.21
CA ILE A 76 -3.30 -2.75 9.99
C ILE A 76 -2.48 -3.88 9.39
N GLY A 77 -2.32 -3.87 8.09
CA GLY A 77 -1.58 -4.89 7.38
C GLY A 77 -0.75 -4.36 6.23
N HIS A 78 0.16 -5.19 5.77
CA HIS A 78 1.10 -4.88 4.72
C HIS A 78 1.41 -6.13 3.88
N VAL A 79 1.46 -5.98 2.55
CA VAL A 79 2.07 -6.94 1.63
C VAL A 79 3.36 -6.33 1.07
N ARG A 80 4.45 -7.11 1.10
CA ARG A 80 5.79 -6.63 0.81
C ARG A 80 6.24 -7.01 -0.59
N TYR A 81 6.85 -6.03 -1.25
CA TYR A 81 7.79 -6.19 -2.34
C TYR A 81 9.09 -5.48 -1.98
N SER A 82 10.25 -6.12 -2.15
CA SER A 82 11.54 -5.54 -1.74
C SER A 82 11.98 -4.41 -2.65
N THR A 83 12.03 -3.22 -2.07
CA THR A 83 12.53 -2.01 -2.75
C THR A 83 13.84 -1.54 -2.15
N THR A 84 13.84 -1.39 -0.85
CA THR A 84 14.98 -0.98 -0.03
C THR A 84 15.14 -1.97 1.12
N GLY A 85 16.35 -2.45 1.31
CA GLY A 85 16.67 -3.46 2.28
C GLY A 85 16.69 -4.87 1.66
N GLU A 86 17.39 -5.78 2.32
CA GLU A 86 17.43 -7.18 1.93
C GLU A 86 16.08 -7.86 2.16
N SER A 87 15.77 -8.90 1.37
CA SER A 87 14.61 -9.75 1.61
C SER A 87 14.88 -10.58 2.88
N LYS A 88 14.57 -9.98 4.04
CA LYS A 88 14.74 -10.56 5.37
C LYS A 88 13.46 -10.39 6.17
N ALA A 89 13.15 -11.37 7.01
CA ALA A 89 11.98 -11.36 7.87
C ALA A 89 11.88 -10.10 8.77
N GLU A 90 13.03 -9.55 9.20
CA GLU A 90 13.10 -8.33 10.00
C GLU A 90 12.56 -7.08 9.30
N ASN A 91 12.56 -7.07 7.96
CA ASN A 91 12.05 -5.99 7.12
C ASN A 91 10.55 -6.10 6.81
N LEU A 92 9.90 -7.19 7.21
CA LEU A 92 8.47 -7.35 7.04
C LEU A 92 7.71 -6.34 7.89
N GLN A 93 6.67 -5.78 7.32
CA GLN A 93 5.84 -4.76 7.96
C GLN A 93 4.44 -5.34 8.26
N PRO A 94 3.65 -4.67 9.17
CA PRO A 94 3.91 -3.40 9.84
C PRO A 94 5.05 -3.48 10.87
N LEU A 95 5.84 -2.41 10.98
CA LEU A 95 6.80 -2.28 12.07
C LEU A 95 6.10 -1.73 13.31
N PHE A 96 6.41 -2.29 14.47
CA PHE A 96 5.81 -1.91 15.76
C PHE A 96 6.86 -1.42 16.75
N ALA A 97 6.54 -0.35 17.49
CA ALA A 97 7.31 0.13 18.61
C ALA A 97 6.42 0.67 19.72
N ASN A 98 6.88 0.55 20.97
CA ASN A 98 6.29 1.23 22.11
C ASN A 98 6.95 2.61 22.26
N LEU A 99 6.19 3.65 22.04
CA LEU A 99 6.61 5.03 22.23
C LEU A 99 6.17 5.55 23.61
N SER A 100 6.66 6.71 24.00
CA SER A 100 6.21 7.39 25.25
C SER A 100 4.69 7.70 25.27
N LEU A 101 4.04 7.70 24.10
CA LEU A 101 2.60 7.92 23.93
C LEU A 101 1.79 6.64 23.74
N GLY A 102 2.40 5.48 23.90
CA GLY A 102 1.81 4.15 23.70
C GLY A 102 2.30 3.42 22.45
N GLY A 103 1.59 2.37 22.07
CA GLY A 103 1.93 1.57 20.92
C GLY A 103 1.80 2.34 19.60
N PHE A 104 2.69 2.05 18.67
CA PHE A 104 2.75 2.66 17.35
C PHE A 104 3.15 1.59 16.33
N ALA A 105 2.23 1.20 15.48
CA ALA A 105 2.47 0.32 14.35
C ALA A 105 2.38 1.11 13.05
N CYS A 106 3.29 0.85 12.10
CA CYS A 106 3.36 1.56 10.82
C CYS A 106 3.55 0.60 9.65
N ALA A 107 2.68 0.69 8.67
CA ALA A 107 2.79 0.09 7.34
C ALA A 107 3.05 1.18 6.31
N HIS A 108 4.01 0.94 5.41
CA HIS A 108 4.50 1.91 4.44
C HIS A 108 4.52 1.32 3.04
N ASN A 109 3.84 1.97 2.12
CA ASN A 109 3.98 1.77 0.68
C ASN A 109 4.74 2.96 0.10
N GLY A 110 5.95 2.74 -0.37
CA GLY A 110 6.81 3.78 -0.95
C GLY A 110 8.29 3.58 -0.66
N ASN A 111 9.08 4.61 -0.96
CA ASN A 111 10.52 4.62 -0.77
C ASN A 111 11.05 6.02 -0.43
N LEU A 112 11.85 6.11 0.62
CA LEU A 112 12.46 7.35 1.06
C LEU A 112 13.84 7.55 0.41
N THR A 113 14.04 8.67 -0.22
CA THR A 113 15.26 8.95 -1.00
C THR A 113 16.42 9.49 -0.16
N ASN A 114 16.16 9.99 1.06
CA ASN A 114 17.18 10.55 1.95
C ASN A 114 17.49 9.66 3.17
N THR A 115 17.16 8.37 3.11
CA THR A 115 17.31 7.42 4.20
C THR A 115 18.75 7.32 4.71
N ALA A 116 19.72 7.20 3.82
CA ALA A 116 21.13 7.01 4.20
C ALA A 116 21.68 8.17 5.04
N SER A 117 21.39 9.42 4.65
CA SER A 117 21.84 10.61 5.37
C SER A 117 21.17 10.75 6.73
N LEU A 118 19.86 10.54 6.79
CA LEU A 118 19.10 10.62 8.04
C LEU A 118 19.47 9.47 9.00
N LYS A 119 19.66 8.25 8.49
CA LYS A 119 20.10 7.11 9.30
C LYS A 119 21.46 7.39 9.93
N LYS A 120 22.43 7.90 9.15
CA LYS A 120 23.75 8.29 9.65
C LYS A 120 23.65 9.35 10.76
N GLU A 121 22.83 10.36 10.57
CA GLU A 121 22.58 11.40 11.58
C GLU A 121 21.96 10.83 12.85
N LEU A 122 20.94 9.98 12.73
CA LEU A 122 20.26 9.39 13.88
C LEU A 122 21.19 8.45 14.68
N VAL A 123 21.98 7.62 13.99
CA VAL A 123 22.96 6.72 14.61
C VAL A 123 24.02 7.52 15.38
N SER A 124 24.54 8.61 14.82
CA SER A 124 25.48 9.49 15.54
C SER A 124 24.87 10.13 16.81
N LYS A 125 23.55 10.17 16.91
CA LYS A 125 22.79 10.63 18.09
C LYS A 125 22.27 9.46 18.94
N GLY A 126 22.85 8.24 18.80
CA GLY A 126 22.52 7.06 19.59
C GLY A 126 21.22 6.36 19.19
N ALA A 127 20.74 6.47 17.95
CA ALA A 127 19.64 5.65 17.46
C ALA A 127 20.12 4.23 17.20
N ILE A 128 19.30 3.25 17.56
CA ILE A 128 19.50 1.83 17.29
C ILE A 128 18.51 1.42 16.21
N PHE A 129 18.99 0.80 15.15
CA PHE A 129 18.18 0.26 14.07
C PHE A 129 18.25 -1.26 14.08
N GLN A 130 17.10 -1.90 13.99
CA GLN A 130 16.97 -3.36 13.96
C GLN A 130 16.75 -3.89 12.54
N THR A 131 16.37 -3.01 11.61
CA THR A 131 16.04 -3.37 10.24
C THR A 131 16.84 -2.54 9.24
N THR A 132 16.81 -2.95 7.99
CA THR A 132 17.31 -2.16 6.87
C THR A 132 16.19 -1.38 6.16
N SER A 133 14.94 -1.52 6.63
CA SER A 133 13.78 -0.82 6.07
C SER A 133 13.83 0.68 6.36
N ASP A 134 13.46 1.49 5.39
CA ASP A 134 13.30 2.93 5.52
C ASP A 134 12.11 3.32 6.43
N THR A 135 11.15 2.41 6.60
CA THR A 135 10.01 2.59 7.53
C THR A 135 10.47 2.74 8.98
N GLU A 136 11.54 2.04 9.40
CA GLU A 136 12.07 2.19 10.75
C GLU A 136 12.58 3.61 11.03
N LEU A 137 13.06 4.30 9.99
CA LEU A 137 13.46 5.70 10.09
C LEU A 137 12.29 6.60 10.54
N ILE A 138 11.09 6.33 10.03
CA ILE A 138 9.87 7.08 10.42
C ILE A 138 9.61 6.87 11.92
N LEU A 139 9.66 5.63 12.41
CA LEU A 139 9.48 5.31 13.83
C LEU A 139 10.51 6.05 14.70
N GLN A 140 11.78 6.03 14.32
CA GLN A 140 12.87 6.70 15.03
C GLN A 140 12.67 8.21 15.07
N LEU A 141 12.24 8.83 13.98
CA LEU A 141 11.96 10.27 13.91
C LEU A 141 10.77 10.66 14.77
N VAL A 142 9.67 9.88 14.75
CA VAL A 142 8.49 10.10 15.60
C VAL A 142 8.86 9.94 17.08
N ALA A 143 9.59 8.90 17.45
CA ALA A 143 10.02 8.64 18.83
C ALA A 143 10.84 9.81 19.40
N ARG A 144 11.74 10.37 18.60
CA ARG A 144 12.68 11.44 19.00
C ARG A 144 12.12 12.86 18.89
N SER A 145 10.93 13.02 18.30
CA SER A 145 10.30 14.34 18.20
C SER A 145 9.96 14.90 19.59
N ARG A 146 10.31 16.16 19.83
CA ARG A 146 10.05 16.89 21.09
C ARG A 146 8.61 17.38 21.20
N GLN A 147 7.79 17.19 20.19
CA GLN A 147 6.39 17.58 20.19
C GLN A 147 5.59 16.76 21.22
N LYS A 148 4.55 17.37 21.81
CA LYS A 148 3.73 16.70 22.83
C LYS A 148 2.63 15.83 22.24
N LYS A 149 1.96 16.27 21.16
CA LYS A 149 0.85 15.54 20.54
C LYS A 149 1.38 14.63 19.42
N LEU A 150 0.82 13.44 19.30
CA LEU A 150 1.23 12.44 18.29
C LEU A 150 1.21 13.02 16.86
N ILE A 151 0.14 13.69 16.46
CA ILE A 151 0.06 14.29 15.11
C ILE A 151 1.19 15.29 14.87
N ASN A 152 1.55 16.11 15.87
CA ASN A 152 2.66 17.04 15.73
C ASN A 152 4.02 16.33 15.66
N LYS A 153 4.20 15.20 16.41
CA LYS A 153 5.38 14.35 16.28
C LYS A 153 5.49 13.76 14.87
N LEU A 154 4.37 13.31 14.34
CA LEU A 154 4.31 12.77 12.98
C LEU A 154 4.64 13.85 11.94
N ILE A 155 4.05 15.04 12.05
CA ILE A 155 4.37 16.17 11.16
C ILE A 155 5.85 16.54 11.24
N ASP A 156 6.44 16.60 12.43
CA ASP A 156 7.86 16.87 12.63
C ASP A 156 8.75 15.81 11.96
N ALA A 157 8.38 14.53 12.06
CA ALA A 157 9.06 13.42 11.39
C ALA A 157 8.95 13.51 9.86
N LEU A 158 7.73 13.71 9.35
CA LEU A 158 7.44 13.75 7.91
C LEU A 158 8.07 14.95 7.20
N ASN A 159 8.27 16.08 7.89
CA ASN A 159 9.00 17.23 7.34
C ASN A 159 10.51 16.94 7.10
N LYS A 160 11.06 15.87 7.68
CA LYS A 160 12.48 15.52 7.55
C LYS A 160 12.72 14.49 6.43
N ILE A 161 11.73 13.70 6.10
CA ILE A 161 11.84 12.68 5.06
C ILE A 161 11.56 13.24 3.67
N LYS A 162 12.15 12.59 2.65
CA LYS A 162 11.92 12.89 1.24
C LYS A 162 11.68 11.58 0.49
N GLY A 163 10.77 11.61 -0.47
CA GLY A 163 10.45 10.45 -1.29
C GLY A 163 8.95 10.22 -1.40
N ALA A 164 8.58 9.02 -1.86
CA ALA A 164 7.22 8.58 -1.99
C ALA A 164 6.80 7.83 -0.72
N TYR A 165 5.61 8.14 -0.19
CA TYR A 165 5.06 7.37 0.93
C TYR A 165 3.53 7.46 1.02
N SER A 166 2.92 6.31 1.18
CA SER A 166 1.57 6.17 1.74
C SER A 166 1.69 5.33 3.00
N LEU A 167 1.28 5.90 4.13
CA LEU A 167 1.41 5.27 5.43
C LEU A 167 0.04 4.94 6.01
N VAL A 168 -0.04 3.76 6.62
CA VAL A 168 -1.16 3.38 7.49
C VAL A 168 -0.58 3.08 8.87
N ILE A 169 -1.03 3.82 9.87
CA ILE A 169 -0.48 3.80 11.22
C ILE A 169 -1.59 3.46 12.21
N LEU A 170 -1.33 2.51 13.09
CA LEU A 170 -2.23 2.14 14.18
C LEU A 170 -1.60 2.50 15.52
N THR A 171 -2.39 3.14 16.37
CA THR A 171 -2.04 3.48 17.75
C THR A 171 -3.12 2.95 18.70
N ASN A 172 -2.92 3.11 20.01
CA ASN A 172 -3.93 2.73 21.01
C ASN A 172 -5.31 3.38 20.80
N LYS A 173 -5.38 4.51 20.07
CA LYS A 173 -6.62 5.30 19.97
C LYS A 173 -7.02 5.65 18.53
N LYS A 174 -6.11 5.50 17.58
CA LYS A 174 -6.29 6.08 16.24
C LYS A 174 -5.75 5.17 15.15
N LEU A 175 -6.47 5.18 14.03
CA LEU A 175 -5.95 4.81 12.74
C LEU A 175 -5.58 6.10 11.98
N ILE A 176 -4.38 6.17 11.44
CA ILE A 176 -3.89 7.36 10.75
C ILE A 176 -3.44 6.96 9.35
N GLY A 177 -3.94 7.68 8.34
CA GLY A 177 -3.47 7.60 6.98
C GLY A 177 -2.63 8.82 6.62
N VAL A 178 -1.58 8.63 5.84
CA VAL A 178 -0.74 9.73 5.33
C VAL A 178 -0.44 9.47 3.86
N LYS A 179 -0.59 10.50 3.03
CA LYS A 179 -0.15 10.48 1.64
C LYS A 179 0.91 11.56 1.43
N ASP A 180 1.97 11.24 0.70
CA ASP A 180 3.06 12.17 0.43
C ASP A 180 2.58 13.42 -0.33
N PRO A 181 3.26 14.58 -0.20
CA PRO A 181 2.83 15.83 -0.81
C PRO A 181 2.84 15.84 -2.34
N LEU A 182 3.56 14.91 -2.99
CA LEU A 182 3.59 14.76 -4.45
C LEU A 182 2.50 13.81 -4.96
N GLY A 183 1.90 13.01 -4.05
CA GLY A 183 0.85 12.06 -4.39
C GLY A 183 1.33 10.87 -5.22
N ILE A 184 2.55 10.40 -4.97
CA ILE A 184 3.19 9.37 -5.81
C ILE A 184 2.49 8.02 -5.62
N ARG A 185 2.19 7.63 -4.35
CA ARG A 185 1.53 6.36 -4.05
C ARG A 185 0.07 6.56 -3.66
N PRO A 186 -0.82 5.63 -4.09
CA PRO A 186 -2.25 5.74 -3.80
C PRO A 186 -2.56 5.44 -2.33
N LEU A 187 -3.60 6.07 -1.83
CA LEU A 187 -4.24 5.74 -0.55
C LEU A 187 -5.69 6.22 -0.61
N VAL A 188 -6.62 5.33 -0.29
CA VAL A 188 -8.05 5.58 -0.33
C VAL A 188 -8.68 5.41 1.06
N LEU A 189 -9.78 6.13 1.28
CA LEU A 189 -10.65 6.03 2.45
C LEU A 189 -11.94 5.32 2.04
N GLY A 190 -12.32 4.32 2.81
CA GLY A 190 -13.60 3.64 2.72
C GLY A 190 -14.32 3.56 4.06
N SER A 191 -15.56 3.08 4.05
CA SER A 191 -16.35 2.78 5.25
C SER A 191 -17.00 1.41 5.13
N LEU A 192 -17.02 0.68 6.23
CA LEU A 192 -17.72 -0.59 6.38
C LEU A 192 -18.60 -0.49 7.63
N ASN A 193 -19.91 -0.42 7.43
CA ASN A 193 -20.86 -0.08 8.50
C ASN A 193 -20.44 1.22 9.22
N GLU A 194 -20.14 1.16 10.53
CA GLU A 194 -19.66 2.29 11.33
C GLU A 194 -18.12 2.40 11.38
N SER A 195 -17.41 1.47 10.72
CA SER A 195 -15.95 1.40 10.71
C SER A 195 -15.35 2.14 9.53
N TYR A 196 -14.13 2.65 9.67
CA TYR A 196 -13.38 3.26 8.59
C TYR A 196 -12.21 2.39 8.15
N VAL A 197 -11.96 2.44 6.85
CA VAL A 197 -10.94 1.63 6.18
C VAL A 197 -9.99 2.54 5.40
N LEU A 198 -8.70 2.27 5.52
CA LEU A 198 -7.65 2.84 4.68
C LEU A 198 -7.01 1.73 3.86
N ALA A 199 -6.85 1.91 2.55
CA ALA A 199 -6.25 0.92 1.68
C ALA A 199 -5.44 1.56 0.55
N SER A 200 -4.49 0.84 -0.01
CA SER A 200 -3.77 1.29 -1.20
C SER A 200 -4.68 1.42 -2.41
N GLU A 201 -5.67 0.53 -2.57
CA GLU A 201 -6.54 0.46 -3.74
C GLU A 201 -7.99 0.17 -3.36
N THR A 202 -8.93 0.54 -4.27
CA THR A 202 -10.36 0.30 -4.05
C THR A 202 -10.74 -1.17 -4.11
N CYS A 203 -10.02 -2.02 -4.85
CA CYS A 203 -10.26 -3.47 -4.87
C CYS A 203 -10.19 -4.10 -3.47
N ALA A 204 -9.37 -3.53 -2.56
CA ALA A 204 -9.31 -3.98 -1.17
C ALA A 204 -10.53 -3.54 -0.33
N LEU A 205 -11.25 -2.52 -0.76
CA LEU A 205 -12.54 -2.14 -0.18
C LEU A 205 -13.64 -3.08 -0.68
N ASP A 206 -13.64 -3.37 -1.98
CA ASP A 206 -14.66 -4.16 -2.64
C ASP A 206 -14.74 -5.58 -2.07
N ILE A 207 -13.59 -6.24 -1.85
CA ILE A 207 -13.56 -7.63 -1.33
C ILE A 207 -14.20 -7.78 0.06
N ILE A 208 -14.15 -6.71 0.88
CA ILE A 208 -14.74 -6.70 2.22
C ILE A 208 -16.13 -6.06 2.25
N GLY A 209 -16.66 -5.63 1.09
CA GLY A 209 -17.96 -4.94 1.00
C GLY A 209 -17.94 -3.51 1.57
N ALA A 210 -16.78 -2.88 1.69
CA ALA A 210 -16.66 -1.50 2.15
C ALA A 210 -16.98 -0.51 1.03
N LYS A 211 -17.63 0.60 1.39
CA LYS A 211 -17.94 1.68 0.46
C LYS A 211 -16.76 2.62 0.31
N PHE A 212 -16.36 2.91 -0.92
CA PHE A 212 -15.39 3.97 -1.21
C PHE A 212 -15.97 5.33 -0.83
N ILE A 213 -15.22 6.13 -0.09
CA ILE A 213 -15.58 7.50 0.27
C ILE A 213 -14.83 8.49 -0.63
N ARG A 214 -13.49 8.44 -0.62
CA ARG A 214 -12.63 9.31 -1.43
C ARG A 214 -11.17 8.86 -1.42
N ASP A 215 -10.41 9.39 -2.33
CA ASP A 215 -8.95 9.37 -2.24
C ASP A 215 -8.46 10.22 -1.07
N ILE A 216 -7.34 9.84 -0.44
CA ILE A 216 -6.60 10.72 0.48
C ILE A 216 -5.86 11.75 -0.37
N GLU A 217 -6.00 13.03 -0.02
CA GLU A 217 -5.39 14.11 -0.78
C GLU A 217 -3.86 14.14 -0.62
N ASN A 218 -3.17 14.72 -1.59
CA ASN A 218 -1.71 14.83 -1.56
C ASN A 218 -1.28 15.72 -0.38
N GLY A 219 -0.37 15.20 0.45
CA GLY A 219 0.09 15.85 1.68
C GLY A 219 -0.92 15.84 2.82
N GLU A 220 -1.98 15.04 2.71
CA GLU A 220 -2.97 14.89 3.78
C GLU A 220 -2.51 13.88 4.83
N ILE A 221 -2.76 14.21 6.09
CA ILE A 221 -2.77 13.31 7.23
C ILE A 221 -4.21 13.20 7.69
N ILE A 222 -4.81 12.03 7.54
CA ILE A 222 -6.13 11.72 8.08
C ILE A 222 -5.99 10.96 9.39
N SER A 223 -6.70 11.40 10.43
CA SER A 223 -6.73 10.76 11.75
C SER A 223 -8.15 10.31 12.06
N ILE A 224 -8.32 9.04 12.28
CA ILE A 224 -9.59 8.37 12.56
C ILE A 224 -9.58 7.91 14.02
N GLU A 225 -10.58 8.33 14.80
CA GLU A 225 -10.79 7.94 16.18
C GLU A 225 -12.28 7.71 16.41
N ARG A 226 -12.71 6.46 16.57
CA ARG A 226 -14.13 6.05 16.60
C ARG A 226 -14.90 6.73 15.43
N ASN A 227 -15.97 7.46 15.70
CA ASN A 227 -16.79 8.12 14.69
C ASN A 227 -16.29 9.52 14.29
N HIS A 228 -15.02 9.84 14.57
CA HIS A 228 -14.45 11.15 14.31
C HIS A 228 -13.27 11.08 13.36
N ILE A 229 -13.38 11.80 12.24
CA ILE A 229 -12.31 11.96 11.27
C ILE A 229 -11.79 13.39 11.31
N GLN A 230 -10.49 13.55 11.41
CA GLN A 230 -9.80 14.83 11.27
C GLN A 230 -8.80 14.76 10.12
N SER A 231 -8.80 15.78 9.29
CA SER A 231 -7.84 15.97 8.19
C SER A 231 -6.89 17.11 8.53
N PHE A 232 -5.60 16.89 8.28
CA PHE A 232 -4.53 17.88 8.45
C PHE A 232 -3.76 18.00 7.15
N LYS A 233 -3.46 19.21 6.71
CA LYS A 233 -2.65 19.52 5.52
C LYS A 233 -1.44 20.38 5.91
N PRO A 234 -0.45 19.79 6.62
CA PRO A 234 0.64 20.56 7.22
C PRO A 234 1.74 20.95 6.24
N PHE A 235 1.74 20.35 5.04
CA PHE A 235 2.81 20.53 4.06
C PHE A 235 2.52 21.67 3.09
N LYS A 236 3.58 22.26 2.54
CA LYS A 236 3.44 23.18 1.40
C LYS A 236 2.80 22.44 0.23
N LYS A 237 2.01 23.17 -0.55
CA LYS A 237 1.42 22.63 -1.79
C LYS A 237 2.53 22.42 -2.82
N TYR A 238 2.59 21.24 -3.40
CA TYR A 238 3.50 20.88 -4.50
C TYR A 238 2.67 20.56 -5.75
N ASN A 239 3.32 20.62 -6.90
CA ASN A 239 2.74 20.07 -8.13
C ASN A 239 2.66 18.55 -8.00
N GLU A 240 1.52 18.00 -8.34
CA GLU A 240 1.27 16.57 -8.30
C GLU A 240 2.21 15.80 -9.22
N ARG A 241 2.68 14.65 -8.76
CA ARG A 241 3.54 13.72 -9.52
C ARG A 241 3.08 12.28 -9.30
N PRO A 242 1.83 11.95 -9.69
CA PRO A 242 1.34 10.59 -9.53
C PRO A 242 2.19 9.62 -10.36
N CYS A 243 2.41 8.44 -9.80
CA CYS A 243 3.15 7.40 -10.49
C CYS A 243 2.33 6.85 -11.65
N ILE A 244 2.81 7.04 -12.89
CA ILE A 244 2.12 6.52 -14.08
C ILE A 244 2.04 4.98 -14.08
N PHE A 245 3.02 4.30 -13.46
CA PHE A 245 3.04 2.85 -13.38
C PHE A 245 1.88 2.27 -12.55
N GLU A 246 1.29 3.04 -11.62
CA GLU A 246 0.06 2.61 -10.96
C GLU A 246 -1.04 2.35 -11.99
N ARG A 247 -1.17 3.18 -13.00
CA ARG A 247 -2.18 3.01 -14.05
C ARG A 247 -1.78 1.98 -15.12
N ILE A 248 -0.49 1.88 -15.45
CA ILE A 248 -0.01 0.99 -16.51
C ILE A 248 0.08 -0.46 -16.04
N TYR A 249 0.57 -0.68 -14.81
CA TYR A 249 0.97 -2.02 -14.38
C TYR A 249 0.59 -2.38 -12.94
N PHE A 250 0.85 -1.50 -11.93
CA PHE A 250 0.77 -1.89 -10.53
C PHE A 250 -0.64 -2.16 -10.06
N ALA A 251 -1.54 -1.20 -10.21
CA ALA A 251 -2.89 -1.30 -9.70
C ALA A 251 -3.71 -2.42 -10.36
N SER A 252 -4.65 -2.98 -9.63
CA SER A 252 -5.59 -3.95 -10.17
C SER A 252 -6.47 -3.32 -11.25
N PRO A 253 -6.84 -4.03 -12.32
CA PRO A 253 -7.68 -3.47 -13.40
C PRO A 253 -9.04 -2.94 -12.93
N ASP A 254 -9.61 -3.54 -11.90
CA ASP A 254 -10.89 -3.17 -11.28
C ASP A 254 -10.79 -1.98 -10.33
N SER A 255 -9.58 -1.65 -9.86
CA SER A 255 -9.37 -0.48 -8.99
C SER A 255 -9.70 0.83 -9.70
N ILE A 256 -10.24 1.78 -8.92
CA ILE A 256 -10.60 3.12 -9.39
C ILE A 256 -9.49 4.10 -9.02
N ILE A 257 -8.99 4.84 -10.03
CA ILE A 257 -8.03 5.95 -9.88
C ILE A 257 -8.60 7.15 -10.62
N ASP A 258 -8.68 8.31 -9.97
CA ASP A 258 -9.24 9.55 -10.53
C ASP A 258 -10.63 9.35 -11.16
N GLY A 259 -11.50 8.56 -10.49
CA GLY A 259 -12.88 8.31 -10.90
C GLY A 259 -13.04 7.38 -12.11
N LYS A 260 -11.99 6.70 -12.55
CA LYS A 260 -12.03 5.73 -13.67
C LYS A 260 -11.36 4.43 -13.26
N THR A 261 -11.86 3.30 -13.76
CA THR A 261 -11.19 2.02 -13.58
C THR A 261 -9.85 2.01 -14.29
N VAL A 262 -8.86 1.34 -13.70
CA VAL A 262 -7.55 1.13 -14.32
C VAL A 262 -7.68 0.38 -15.64
N TYR A 263 -8.66 -0.54 -15.74
CA TYR A 263 -9.03 -1.19 -16.99
C TYR A 263 -9.30 -0.18 -18.11
N THR A 264 -10.13 0.84 -17.83
CA THR A 264 -10.46 1.89 -18.82
C THR A 264 -9.23 2.68 -19.26
N TYR A 265 -8.32 2.97 -18.32
CA TYR A 265 -7.04 3.62 -18.67
C TYR A 265 -6.22 2.76 -19.63
N ARG A 266 -6.00 1.49 -19.29
CA ARG A 266 -5.19 0.56 -20.09
C ARG A 266 -5.79 0.33 -21.46
N LYS A 267 -7.12 0.20 -21.54
CA LYS A 267 -7.82 0.09 -22.81
C LYS A 267 -7.57 1.31 -23.71
N LYS A 268 -7.69 2.53 -23.16
CA LYS A 268 -7.39 3.76 -23.91
C LYS A 268 -5.94 3.88 -24.37
N LEU A 269 -4.99 3.39 -23.58
CA LEU A 269 -3.59 3.32 -24.01
C LEU A 269 -3.43 2.42 -25.24
N GLY A 270 -4.12 1.29 -25.28
CA GLY A 270 -4.14 0.41 -26.45
C GLY A 270 -4.80 1.06 -27.67
N GLU A 271 -5.93 1.75 -27.49
CA GLU A 271 -6.59 2.53 -28.55
C GLU A 271 -5.64 3.59 -29.13
N GLN A 272 -4.93 4.32 -28.28
CA GLN A 272 -3.96 5.33 -28.69
C GLN A 272 -2.77 4.71 -29.42
N LEU A 273 -2.25 3.59 -28.95
CA LEU A 273 -1.16 2.86 -29.60
C LEU A 273 -1.54 2.42 -31.02
N ALA A 274 -2.77 1.99 -31.25
CA ALA A 274 -3.26 1.63 -32.58
C ALA A 274 -3.37 2.83 -33.54
N LEU A 275 -3.64 4.02 -33.01
CA LEU A 275 -3.63 5.26 -33.81
C LEU A 275 -2.22 5.69 -34.23
N GLU A 276 -1.25 5.50 -33.34
CA GLU A 276 0.14 5.88 -33.56
C GLU A 276 0.90 4.87 -34.43
N ASN A 277 0.46 3.58 -34.42
CA ASN A 277 1.16 2.50 -35.11
C ASN A 277 0.16 1.69 -35.94
N LYS A 278 0.10 1.96 -37.22
CA LYS A 278 -0.64 1.14 -38.17
C LYS A 278 0.17 -0.10 -38.49
N ILE A 279 -0.34 -1.25 -38.10
CA ILE A 279 0.28 -2.56 -38.29
C ILE A 279 -0.65 -3.42 -39.13
N ASP A 280 -0.09 -4.09 -40.15
CA ASP A 280 -0.76 -5.13 -40.90
C ASP A 280 -0.51 -6.48 -40.20
N ALA A 281 -1.56 -7.03 -39.60
CA ALA A 281 -1.50 -8.28 -38.82
C ALA A 281 -2.87 -8.96 -38.84
N ASP A 282 -2.86 -10.27 -38.71
CA ASP A 282 -4.08 -11.10 -38.70
C ASP A 282 -4.76 -11.12 -37.33
N VAL A 283 -3.97 -10.98 -36.24
CA VAL A 283 -4.47 -11.16 -34.88
C VAL A 283 -3.69 -10.35 -33.87
N VAL A 284 -4.38 -9.85 -32.84
CA VAL A 284 -3.82 -9.24 -31.63
C VAL A 284 -3.88 -10.24 -30.49
N VAL A 285 -2.73 -10.59 -29.94
CA VAL A 285 -2.59 -11.50 -28.80
C VAL A 285 -1.98 -10.76 -27.63
N PRO A 286 -2.65 -10.74 -26.45
CA PRO A 286 -2.10 -10.09 -25.26
C PRO A 286 -1.00 -10.92 -24.60
N ILE A 287 -0.05 -10.24 -23.95
CA ILE A 287 0.76 -10.86 -22.89
C ILE A 287 -0.07 -10.81 -21.60
N PRO A 288 -0.56 -11.95 -21.09
CA PRO A 288 -1.43 -11.96 -19.93
C PRO A 288 -0.66 -11.66 -18.61
N ASP A 289 -1.32 -11.12 -17.56
CA ASP A 289 -2.69 -10.57 -17.60
C ASP A 289 -2.69 -9.07 -17.87
N SER A 290 -1.58 -8.37 -17.55
CA SER A 290 -1.47 -6.92 -17.58
C SER A 290 -1.69 -6.31 -18.96
N GLY A 291 -1.34 -7.04 -20.03
CA GLY A 291 -1.50 -6.61 -21.41
C GLY A 291 -2.92 -6.73 -21.98
N VAL A 292 -3.81 -7.51 -21.33
CA VAL A 292 -5.12 -7.84 -21.89
C VAL A 292 -5.96 -6.62 -22.21
N SER A 293 -6.08 -5.69 -21.25
CA SER A 293 -6.89 -4.49 -21.42
C SER A 293 -6.40 -3.60 -22.57
N ALA A 294 -5.08 -3.42 -22.69
CA ALA A 294 -4.47 -2.64 -23.77
C ALA A 294 -4.64 -3.34 -25.13
N ALA A 295 -4.45 -4.65 -25.18
CA ALA A 295 -4.65 -5.44 -26.41
C ALA A 295 -6.11 -5.38 -26.89
N ILE A 296 -7.10 -5.42 -26.01
CA ILE A 296 -8.51 -5.20 -26.35
C ILE A 296 -8.72 -3.82 -26.99
N GLY A 297 -8.14 -2.77 -26.39
CA GLY A 297 -8.23 -1.40 -26.93
C GLY A 297 -7.57 -1.28 -28.30
N PHE A 298 -6.38 -1.87 -28.46
CA PHE A 298 -5.66 -1.91 -29.72
C PHE A 298 -6.45 -2.63 -30.81
N ALA A 299 -6.94 -3.84 -30.53
CA ALA A 299 -7.69 -4.66 -31.47
C ALA A 299 -8.96 -3.95 -31.94
N GLN A 300 -9.73 -3.37 -31.01
CA GLN A 300 -10.94 -2.62 -31.34
C GLN A 300 -10.66 -1.39 -32.22
N LYS A 301 -9.55 -0.67 -31.96
CA LYS A 301 -9.21 0.56 -32.68
C LYS A 301 -8.58 0.29 -34.03
N SER A 302 -7.79 -0.78 -34.17
CA SER A 302 -7.14 -1.20 -35.42
C SER A 302 -8.04 -2.03 -36.32
N ASN A 303 -9.18 -2.51 -35.79
CA ASN A 303 -10.08 -3.47 -36.46
C ASN A 303 -9.38 -4.82 -36.81
N ILE A 304 -8.42 -5.24 -35.97
CA ILE A 304 -7.75 -6.54 -36.03
C ILE A 304 -8.40 -7.46 -34.99
N SER A 305 -8.59 -8.75 -35.33
CA SER A 305 -9.20 -9.73 -34.43
C SER A 305 -8.38 -9.87 -33.13
N PHE A 306 -9.07 -10.00 -31.99
CA PHE A 306 -8.45 -10.27 -30.70
C PHE A 306 -8.57 -11.77 -30.36
N GLU A 307 -7.45 -12.39 -29.99
CA GLU A 307 -7.43 -13.80 -29.58
C GLU A 307 -6.54 -14.02 -28.34
N LEU A 308 -6.92 -14.97 -27.50
CA LEU A 308 -6.13 -15.42 -26.36
C LEU A 308 -5.10 -16.50 -26.79
N GLY A 309 -4.10 -16.10 -27.60
CA GLY A 309 -3.05 -17.01 -28.04
C GLY A 309 -2.05 -17.42 -26.95
N ILE A 310 -2.02 -16.70 -25.82
CA ILE A 310 -1.21 -16.99 -24.64
C ILE A 310 -2.10 -16.94 -23.41
N ILE A 311 -2.02 -17.97 -22.57
CA ILE A 311 -2.78 -18.07 -21.32
C ILE A 311 -1.78 -18.36 -20.20
N ARG A 312 -1.86 -17.58 -19.09
CA ARG A 312 -1.04 -17.85 -17.92
C ARG A 312 -1.58 -19.03 -17.11
N SER A 313 -0.72 -19.67 -16.35
CA SER A 313 -1.16 -20.61 -15.32
C SER A 313 -1.89 -19.88 -14.20
N HIS A 314 -3.13 -20.31 -13.89
CA HIS A 314 -3.93 -19.71 -12.80
C HIS A 314 -3.39 -20.04 -11.40
N TYR A 315 -2.47 -21.00 -11.30
CA TYR A 315 -1.89 -21.46 -10.03
C TYR A 315 -0.59 -20.69 -9.66
N VAL A 316 -0.11 -19.81 -10.54
CA VAL A 316 1.11 -19.03 -10.33
C VAL A 316 0.76 -17.54 -10.27
N GLY A 317 1.33 -16.84 -9.31
CA GLY A 317 1.17 -15.39 -9.18
C GLY A 317 1.90 -14.58 -10.28
N ARG A 318 2.20 -13.33 -10.02
CA ARG A 318 2.99 -12.49 -10.94
C ARG A 318 4.45 -12.93 -10.92
N THR A 319 4.93 -13.55 -12.00
CA THR A 319 6.31 -14.07 -12.12
C THR A 319 7.40 -13.03 -11.99
N PHE A 320 7.16 -11.81 -12.45
CA PHE A 320 8.17 -10.74 -12.40
C PHE A 320 8.35 -10.09 -11.03
N ILE A 321 7.51 -10.42 -10.06
CA ILE A 321 7.60 -9.96 -8.67
C ILE A 321 7.87 -11.11 -7.69
N GLU A 322 8.13 -12.32 -8.19
CA GLU A 322 8.58 -13.43 -7.37
C GLU A 322 9.96 -13.17 -6.77
N PRO A 323 10.23 -13.64 -5.54
CA PRO A 323 11.50 -13.38 -4.85
C PRO A 323 12.72 -14.04 -5.49
N THR A 324 12.53 -15.16 -6.22
CA THR A 324 13.61 -15.98 -6.81
C THR A 324 13.38 -16.22 -8.31
#